data_7434e361981ae7401edfb2c70a89313f
#
_entry.id   7434e361981ae7401edfb2c70a89313f
#
_cell.length_a   1.000
_cell.length_b   1.000
_cell.length_c   1.000
_cell.angle_alpha   90.00
_cell.angle_beta   90.00
_cell.angle_gamma   90.00
#
_symmetry.space_group_name_H-M   'P 1'
#
loop_
_entity.id
_entity.type
_entity.pdbx_description
1 polymer ?
#
loop_
_entity_poly.entity_id
_entity_poly.type
_entity_poly.pdbx_seq_one_letter_code
_entity_poly.pdbx_strand_id
1 'polypeptide(L)'
;MSVTDTGVGMPPQVLAQVFEPFFTTKADGQGTGLGLSMVFGFVKQSGGHIEIASDVGRGTRVQLYFPRTLRAVPSETPGPDMPQRGGHERILVVEDNEAVRVSAVELLGEEGYQVLTAPNADVAMQMLLEGVTVDLIFTDVVMPGLIKSSDLAAWAKVQEPPVAVLFTSGHTRDIISRNHQLSPDTHLLSKPYSPEALTQMVRTVLNG
;
A
#
# COMPACT_ATOMS: atom_id res chain seq x y z
N MET A 1 -12.48 -14.38 9.45
CA MET A 1 -11.65 -13.30 10.06
C MET A 1 -12.52 -12.53 11.03
N SER A 2 -11.99 -12.15 12.22
CA SER A 2 -12.76 -11.38 13.22
C SER A 2 -11.88 -10.25 13.76
N VAL A 3 -12.46 -9.05 13.86
CA VAL A 3 -11.85 -7.87 14.49
C VAL A 3 -12.76 -7.47 15.65
N THR A 4 -12.19 -7.27 16.84
CA THR A 4 -12.94 -6.94 18.05
C THR A 4 -12.25 -5.80 18.79
N ASP A 5 -13.01 -4.81 19.22
CA ASP A 5 -12.56 -3.74 20.11
C ASP A 5 -13.33 -3.77 21.45
N THR A 6 -12.83 -3.04 22.42
CA THR A 6 -13.46 -2.83 23.75
C THR A 6 -13.89 -1.38 23.92
N GLY A 7 -14.28 -0.71 22.84
CA GLY A 7 -14.72 0.68 22.80
C GLY A 7 -16.11 0.87 23.37
N VAL A 8 -16.68 2.04 23.09
CA VAL A 8 -17.99 2.45 23.62
C VAL A 8 -19.16 1.62 23.05
N GLY A 9 -18.93 0.86 21.99
CA GLY A 9 -19.99 0.12 21.29
C GLY A 9 -21.00 1.02 20.60
N MET A 10 -22.06 0.40 20.05
CA MET A 10 -23.08 1.09 19.27
C MET A 10 -24.49 0.69 19.73
N PRO A 11 -25.43 1.66 19.84
CA PRO A 11 -26.84 1.35 20.06
C PRO A 11 -27.46 0.75 18.78
N PRO A 12 -28.60 0.01 18.89
CA PRO A 12 -29.24 -0.67 17.76
C PRO A 12 -29.55 0.24 16.56
N GLN A 13 -29.92 1.50 16.83
CA GLN A 13 -30.25 2.48 15.78
C GLN A 13 -29.02 2.84 14.92
N VAL A 14 -27.83 2.97 15.55
CA VAL A 14 -26.55 3.20 14.87
C VAL A 14 -26.12 1.94 14.12
N LEU A 15 -26.24 0.78 14.78
CA LEU A 15 -25.87 -0.51 14.20
C LEU A 15 -26.65 -0.82 12.91
N ALA A 16 -27.91 -0.39 12.80
CA ALA A 16 -28.73 -0.57 11.61
C ALA A 16 -28.23 0.23 10.39
N GLN A 17 -27.45 1.28 10.59
CA GLN A 17 -27.04 2.23 9.55
C GLN A 17 -25.53 2.22 9.29
N VAL A 18 -24.74 1.41 10.01
CA VAL A 18 -23.26 1.46 9.93
C VAL A 18 -22.70 1.16 8.54
N PHE A 19 -23.46 0.50 7.67
CA PHE A 19 -23.06 0.21 6.30
C PHE A 19 -23.56 1.25 5.28
N GLU A 20 -24.35 2.23 5.69
CA GLU A 20 -24.80 3.29 4.79
C GLU A 20 -23.62 4.20 4.44
N PRO A 21 -23.43 4.54 3.15
CA PRO A 21 -22.40 5.49 2.74
C PRO A 21 -22.62 6.85 3.41
N PHE A 22 -21.53 7.45 3.87
CA PHE A 22 -21.49 8.75 4.55
C PHE A 22 -22.10 8.78 5.95
N PHE A 23 -22.63 7.67 6.46
CA PHE A 23 -23.13 7.61 7.83
C PHE A 23 -21.96 7.64 8.83
N THR A 24 -22.00 8.58 9.76
CA THR A 24 -21.00 8.73 10.84
C THR A 24 -21.64 9.30 12.11
N THR A 25 -21.19 8.84 13.25
CA THR A 25 -21.54 9.40 14.58
C THR A 25 -20.48 10.36 15.11
N LYS A 26 -19.38 10.57 14.36
CA LYS A 26 -18.32 11.52 14.72
C LYS A 26 -18.72 12.93 14.36
N ALA A 27 -18.20 13.91 15.11
CA ALA A 27 -18.42 15.33 14.82
C ALA A 27 -17.94 15.70 13.40
N ASP A 28 -18.49 16.76 12.84
CA ASP A 28 -18.20 17.25 11.50
C ASP A 28 -16.69 17.32 11.21
N GLY A 29 -16.26 16.67 10.14
CA GLY A 29 -14.86 16.62 9.69
C GLY A 29 -13.99 15.52 10.32
N GLN A 30 -14.47 14.77 11.31
CA GLN A 30 -13.70 13.72 11.98
C GLN A 30 -13.93 12.28 11.41
N GLY A 31 -14.76 12.15 10.40
CA GLY A 31 -15.01 10.85 9.77
C GLY A 31 -15.78 11.01 8.46
N THR A 32 -15.34 10.33 7.41
CA THR A 32 -15.98 10.38 6.09
C THR A 32 -17.25 9.53 6.00
N GLY A 33 -17.51 8.64 6.98
CA GLY A 33 -18.61 7.68 6.93
C GLY A 33 -18.50 6.64 5.81
N LEU A 34 -17.34 6.51 5.15
CA LEU A 34 -17.14 5.60 4.02
C LEU A 34 -16.45 4.28 4.39
N GLY A 35 -15.78 4.20 5.56
CA GLY A 35 -14.95 3.04 5.91
C GLY A 35 -15.73 1.73 5.93
N LEU A 36 -16.80 1.63 6.70
CA LEU A 36 -17.59 0.39 6.82
C LEU A 36 -18.40 0.07 5.58
N SER A 37 -18.88 1.08 4.84
CA SER A 37 -19.59 0.87 3.57
C SER A 37 -18.64 0.31 2.48
N MET A 38 -17.38 0.76 2.44
CA MET A 38 -16.36 0.18 1.54
C MET A 38 -16.02 -1.26 1.90
N VAL A 39 -15.83 -1.57 3.21
CA VAL A 39 -15.61 -2.94 3.67
C VAL A 39 -16.79 -3.85 3.30
N PHE A 40 -18.02 -3.38 3.49
CA PHE A 40 -19.23 -4.11 3.09
C PHE A 40 -19.24 -4.39 1.59
N GLY A 41 -18.97 -3.37 0.76
CA GLY A 41 -18.90 -3.50 -0.69
C GLY A 41 -17.84 -4.50 -1.13
N PHE A 42 -16.64 -4.43 -0.56
CA PHE A 42 -15.55 -5.37 -0.85
C PHE A 42 -15.91 -6.82 -0.50
N VAL A 43 -16.48 -7.05 0.70
CA VAL A 43 -16.88 -8.38 1.14
C VAL A 43 -17.96 -8.96 0.21
N LYS A 44 -18.96 -8.15 -0.16
CA LYS A 44 -20.03 -8.57 -1.09
C LYS A 44 -19.52 -8.87 -2.49
N GLN A 45 -18.64 -8.03 -3.04
CA GLN A 45 -18.00 -8.27 -4.35
C GLN A 45 -17.14 -9.54 -4.36
N SER A 46 -16.56 -9.89 -3.19
CA SER A 46 -15.79 -11.12 -3.00
C SER A 46 -16.67 -12.35 -2.78
N GLY A 47 -18.00 -12.24 -2.90
CA GLY A 47 -18.94 -13.34 -2.61
C GLY A 47 -19.01 -13.71 -1.12
N GLY A 48 -18.54 -12.83 -0.24
CA GLY A 48 -18.48 -13.05 1.19
C GLY A 48 -19.71 -12.55 1.97
N HIS A 49 -19.64 -12.70 3.28
CA HIS A 49 -20.65 -12.22 4.22
C HIS A 49 -19.97 -11.49 5.38
N ILE A 50 -20.64 -10.45 5.89
CA ILE A 50 -20.17 -9.64 7.02
C ILE A 50 -21.23 -9.59 8.10
N GLU A 51 -20.83 -9.77 9.35
CA GLU A 51 -21.65 -9.63 10.55
C GLU A 51 -21.02 -8.64 11.51
N ILE A 52 -21.85 -7.81 12.13
CA ILE A 52 -21.43 -6.92 13.20
C ILE A 52 -22.28 -7.18 14.44
N ALA A 53 -21.63 -7.38 15.57
CA ALA A 53 -22.22 -7.41 16.90
C ALA A 53 -21.63 -6.29 17.74
N SER A 54 -22.48 -5.45 18.33
CA SER A 54 -22.05 -4.33 19.18
C SER A 54 -23.07 -4.04 20.25
N ASP A 55 -22.59 -3.85 21.48
CA ASP A 55 -23.38 -3.42 22.62
C ASP A 55 -22.76 -2.18 23.25
N VAL A 56 -23.59 -1.24 23.68
CA VAL A 56 -23.11 -0.02 24.35
C VAL A 56 -22.30 -0.39 25.60
N GLY A 57 -21.07 0.12 25.69
CA GLY A 57 -20.15 -0.12 26.80
C GLY A 57 -19.39 -1.47 26.72
N ARG A 58 -19.60 -2.27 25.68
CA ARG A 58 -18.92 -3.56 25.50
C ARG A 58 -18.03 -3.66 24.27
N GLY A 59 -18.04 -2.61 23.42
CA GLY A 59 -17.28 -2.56 22.19
C GLY A 59 -17.99 -3.16 20.99
N THR A 60 -17.23 -3.45 19.93
CA THR A 60 -17.75 -3.94 18.66
C THR A 60 -16.95 -5.15 18.18
N ARG A 61 -17.65 -6.12 17.59
CA ARG A 61 -17.06 -7.26 16.89
C ARG A 61 -17.54 -7.25 15.45
N VAL A 62 -16.61 -7.23 14.50
CA VAL A 62 -16.85 -7.39 13.06
C VAL A 62 -16.34 -8.75 12.62
N GLN A 63 -17.18 -9.55 11.99
CA GLN A 63 -16.85 -10.88 11.47
C GLN A 63 -17.01 -10.90 9.94
N LEU A 64 -15.96 -11.29 9.25
CA LEU A 64 -15.90 -11.39 7.79
C LEU A 64 -15.78 -12.86 7.39
N TYR A 65 -16.67 -13.30 6.52
CA TYR A 65 -16.69 -14.65 5.96
C TYR A 65 -16.42 -14.55 4.46
N PHE A 66 -15.41 -15.27 3.98
CA PHE A 66 -15.08 -15.34 2.56
C PHE A 66 -15.25 -16.77 2.04
N PRO A 67 -15.68 -16.94 0.79
CA PRO A 67 -15.68 -18.26 0.17
C PRO A 67 -14.27 -18.86 0.19
N ARG A 68 -14.16 -20.11 0.61
CA ARG A 68 -12.88 -20.82 0.52
C ARG A 68 -12.57 -21.11 -0.94
N THR A 69 -11.46 -20.61 -1.44
CA THR A 69 -10.94 -21.07 -2.72
C THR A 69 -10.35 -22.46 -2.58
N LEU A 70 -10.79 -23.38 -3.46
CA LEU A 70 -10.20 -24.71 -3.61
C LEU A 70 -9.09 -24.72 -4.68
N ARG A 71 -8.88 -23.57 -5.38
CA ARG A 71 -7.69 -23.44 -6.22
C ARG A 71 -6.48 -23.54 -5.29
N ALA A 72 -5.64 -24.56 -5.53
CA ALA A 72 -4.31 -24.55 -4.96
C ALA A 72 -3.71 -23.17 -5.28
N VAL A 73 -3.33 -22.41 -4.26
CA VAL A 73 -2.37 -21.33 -4.45
C VAL A 73 -1.24 -22.02 -5.22
N PRO A 74 -0.83 -21.52 -6.40
CA PRO A 74 0.35 -22.07 -7.03
C PRO A 74 1.40 -22.13 -5.93
N SER A 75 1.77 -23.33 -5.49
CA SER A 75 2.93 -23.50 -4.64
C SER A 75 4.04 -22.92 -5.50
N GLU A 76 4.54 -21.77 -5.13
CA GLU A 76 5.83 -21.34 -5.63
C GLU A 76 6.77 -22.47 -5.21
N THR A 77 6.96 -23.43 -6.12
CA THR A 77 8.08 -24.35 -6.03
C THR A 77 9.28 -23.45 -5.91
N PRO A 78 10.06 -23.53 -4.82
CA PRO A 78 11.35 -22.85 -4.79
C PRO A 78 12.09 -23.35 -6.02
N GLY A 79 12.23 -22.46 -7.03
CA GLY A 79 13.08 -22.74 -8.16
C GLY A 79 14.48 -23.05 -7.62
N PRO A 80 15.23 -23.97 -8.23
CA PRO A 80 16.62 -24.19 -7.87
C PRO A 80 17.34 -22.85 -8.01
N ASP A 81 18.05 -22.44 -6.99
CA ASP A 81 18.75 -21.17 -6.81
C ASP A 81 17.84 -19.95 -6.60
N MET A 82 17.32 -19.80 -5.39
CA MET A 82 17.03 -18.47 -4.86
C MET A 82 18.37 -17.72 -4.74
N PRO A 83 18.59 -16.64 -5.51
CA PRO A 83 19.72 -15.76 -5.23
C PRO A 83 19.56 -15.24 -3.81
N GLN A 84 20.68 -15.10 -3.14
CA GLN A 84 20.85 -14.71 -1.76
C GLN A 84 19.79 -13.70 -1.30
N ARG A 85 19.03 -14.06 -0.24
CA ARG A 85 18.26 -13.11 0.54
C ARG A 85 19.21 -12.03 1.03
N GLY A 86 18.89 -10.78 0.74
CA GLY A 86 19.66 -9.64 1.20
C GLY A 86 20.36 -8.88 0.09
N GLY A 87 19.98 -7.63 -0.08
CA GLY A 87 20.64 -6.65 -0.91
C GLY A 87 21.47 -5.71 -0.06
N HIS A 88 22.50 -5.12 -0.65
CA HIS A 88 23.24 -4.00 -0.05
C HIS A 88 22.82 -2.68 -0.69
N GLU A 89 21.88 -2.75 -1.62
CA GLU A 89 21.42 -1.63 -2.40
C GLU A 89 20.70 -0.60 -1.52
N ARG A 90 20.79 0.66 -1.92
CA ARG A 90 20.14 1.79 -1.24
C ARG A 90 18.81 2.08 -1.89
N ILE A 91 17.75 1.98 -1.11
CA ILE A 91 16.37 2.19 -1.56
C ILE A 91 15.82 3.46 -0.92
N LEU A 92 15.32 4.39 -1.74
CA LEU A 92 14.58 5.56 -1.27
C LEU A 92 13.08 5.25 -1.30
N VAL A 93 12.47 5.14 -0.12
CA VAL A 93 11.02 4.94 0.05
C VAL A 93 10.35 6.31 0.11
N VAL A 94 9.44 6.58 -0.84
CA VAL A 94 8.70 7.84 -0.95
C VAL A 94 7.20 7.55 -0.77
N GLU A 95 6.66 7.93 0.39
CA GLU A 95 5.30 7.58 0.80
C GLU A 95 4.79 8.64 1.78
N ASP A 96 3.62 9.21 1.55
CA ASP A 96 3.07 10.27 2.39
C ASP A 96 2.43 9.73 3.69
N ASN A 97 1.88 8.52 3.65
CA ASN A 97 1.35 7.86 4.84
C ASN A 97 2.49 7.29 5.70
N GLU A 98 2.67 7.84 6.90
CA GLU A 98 3.74 7.43 7.82
C GLU A 98 3.68 5.94 8.18
N ALA A 99 2.50 5.39 8.45
CA ALA A 99 2.37 3.98 8.83
C ALA A 99 2.77 3.04 7.68
N VAL A 100 2.40 3.38 6.43
CA VAL A 100 2.77 2.63 5.23
C VAL A 100 4.28 2.75 4.99
N ARG A 101 4.83 3.96 5.14
CA ARG A 101 6.28 4.22 5.00
C ARG A 101 7.10 3.41 5.99
N VAL A 102 6.72 3.42 7.27
CA VAL A 102 7.41 2.64 8.33
C VAL A 102 7.36 1.14 8.01
N SER A 103 6.20 0.62 7.63
CA SER A 103 6.06 -0.80 7.27
C SER A 103 6.94 -1.20 6.08
N ALA A 104 7.03 -0.36 5.06
CA ALA A 104 7.92 -0.62 3.92
C ALA A 104 9.40 -0.60 4.32
N VAL A 105 9.80 0.31 5.22
CA VAL A 105 11.17 0.39 5.77
C VAL A 105 11.53 -0.88 6.54
N GLU A 106 10.63 -1.35 7.41
CA GLU A 106 10.85 -2.57 8.19
C GLU A 106 11.02 -3.78 7.27
N LEU A 107 10.11 -3.97 6.31
CA LEU A 107 10.16 -5.09 5.37
C LEU A 107 11.46 -5.09 4.53
N LEU A 108 11.84 -3.94 3.98
CA LEU A 108 13.05 -3.83 3.16
C LEU A 108 14.33 -3.94 4.01
N GLY A 109 14.30 -3.41 5.24
CA GLY A 109 15.40 -3.53 6.19
C GLY A 109 15.66 -4.97 6.65
N GLU A 110 14.61 -5.76 6.88
CA GLU A 110 14.71 -7.19 7.20
C GLU A 110 15.36 -8.00 6.07
N GLU A 111 15.19 -7.56 4.83
CA GLU A 111 15.83 -8.14 3.64
C GLU A 111 17.26 -7.62 3.40
N GLY A 112 17.79 -6.74 4.27
CA GLY A 112 19.17 -6.27 4.26
C GLY A 112 19.44 -5.01 3.44
N TYR A 113 18.41 -4.37 2.85
CA TYR A 113 18.57 -3.13 2.11
C TYR A 113 18.88 -1.94 3.02
N GLN A 114 19.65 -0.97 2.48
CA GLN A 114 19.82 0.33 3.14
C GLN A 114 18.66 1.25 2.75
N VAL A 115 17.76 1.55 3.68
CA VAL A 115 16.54 2.29 3.39
C VAL A 115 16.64 3.74 3.83
N LEU A 116 16.39 4.65 2.88
CA LEU A 116 16.18 6.08 3.09
C LEU A 116 14.70 6.40 2.90
N THR A 117 14.21 7.47 3.51
CA THR A 117 12.80 7.82 3.44
C THR A 117 12.55 9.27 3.08
N ALA A 118 11.48 9.53 2.35
CA ALA A 118 10.95 10.86 2.10
C ALA A 118 9.41 10.84 2.23
N PRO A 119 8.79 11.87 2.85
CA PRO A 119 7.34 11.92 3.02
C PRO A 119 6.57 12.32 1.75
N ASN A 120 7.25 12.77 0.72
CA ASN A 120 6.69 13.15 -0.58
C ASN A 120 7.79 13.28 -1.63
N ALA A 121 7.37 13.51 -2.89
CA ALA A 121 8.30 13.63 -4.01
C ALA A 121 9.15 14.91 -3.97
N ASP A 122 8.66 16.00 -3.34
CA ASP A 122 9.43 17.24 -3.21
C ASP A 122 10.67 17.02 -2.35
N VAL A 123 10.51 16.39 -1.17
CA VAL A 123 11.62 16.05 -0.28
C VAL A 123 12.56 15.03 -0.91
N ALA A 124 12.00 14.00 -1.58
CA ALA A 124 12.79 13.01 -2.28
C ALA A 124 13.68 13.64 -3.35
N MET A 125 13.12 14.52 -4.19
CA MET A 125 13.87 15.23 -5.23
C MET A 125 14.96 16.13 -4.64
N GLN A 126 14.65 16.82 -3.54
CA GLN A 126 15.65 17.65 -2.85
C GLN A 126 16.85 16.80 -2.38
N MET A 127 16.59 15.65 -1.72
CA MET A 127 17.64 14.73 -1.26
C MET A 127 18.53 14.27 -2.42
N LEU A 128 17.91 13.90 -3.55
CA LEU A 128 18.62 13.44 -4.74
C LEU A 128 19.48 14.54 -5.37
N LEU A 129 18.98 15.78 -5.43
CA LEU A 129 19.72 16.94 -5.94
C LEU A 129 20.85 17.38 -4.99
N GLU A 130 20.74 17.12 -3.68
CA GLU A 130 21.80 17.32 -2.70
C GLU A 130 22.90 16.23 -2.75
N GLY A 131 22.78 15.26 -3.67
CA GLY A 131 23.79 14.24 -3.92
C GLY A 131 23.60 12.93 -3.17
N VAL A 132 22.40 12.69 -2.60
CA VAL A 132 22.07 11.38 -2.05
C VAL A 132 22.00 10.36 -3.20
N THR A 133 22.83 9.33 -3.14
CA THR A 133 22.83 8.25 -4.12
C THR A 133 21.92 7.12 -3.69
N VAL A 134 21.15 6.57 -4.62
CA VAL A 134 20.25 5.43 -4.41
C VAL A 134 20.26 4.53 -5.65
N ASP A 135 20.00 3.25 -5.44
CA ASP A 135 19.93 2.26 -6.52
C ASP A 135 18.48 2.07 -6.99
N LEU A 136 17.52 2.31 -6.11
CA LEU A 136 16.09 2.19 -6.40
C LEU A 136 15.28 3.27 -5.68
N ILE A 137 14.29 3.84 -6.38
CA ILE A 137 13.23 4.67 -5.81
C ILE A 137 11.95 3.83 -5.75
N PHE A 138 11.45 3.58 -4.52
CA PHE A 138 10.15 2.94 -4.29
C PHE A 138 9.14 4.02 -3.88
N THR A 139 8.20 4.35 -4.77
CA THR A 139 7.34 5.53 -4.61
C THR A 139 5.85 5.23 -4.82
N ASP A 140 4.98 5.84 -3.99
CA ASP A 140 3.56 5.90 -4.32
C ASP A 140 3.36 6.75 -5.59
N VAL A 141 2.36 6.35 -6.39
CA VAL A 141 1.98 7.10 -7.61
C VAL A 141 1.30 8.42 -7.26
N VAL A 142 0.46 8.43 -6.22
CA VAL A 142 -0.39 9.57 -5.86
C VAL A 142 0.01 10.11 -4.49
N MET A 143 0.69 11.22 -4.48
CA MET A 143 1.10 11.91 -3.25
C MET A 143 0.84 13.42 -3.38
N PRO A 144 0.61 14.12 -2.26
CA PRO A 144 0.54 15.59 -2.24
C PRO A 144 1.92 16.19 -2.53
N GLY A 145 1.95 17.33 -3.22
CA GLY A 145 3.19 18.08 -3.51
C GLY A 145 3.17 18.74 -4.87
N LEU A 146 4.22 19.51 -5.17
CA LEU A 146 4.44 20.15 -6.46
C LEU A 146 5.08 19.20 -7.45
N ILE A 147 6.05 18.40 -6.97
CA ILE A 147 6.73 17.37 -7.74
C ILE A 147 5.91 16.08 -7.69
N LYS A 148 5.78 15.42 -8.82
CA LYS A 148 5.05 14.15 -8.95
C LYS A 148 6.03 12.97 -8.97
N SER A 149 5.51 11.77 -8.67
CA SER A 149 6.29 10.53 -8.78
C SER A 149 6.82 10.29 -10.20
N SER A 150 6.09 10.77 -11.23
CA SER A 150 6.57 10.76 -12.62
C SER A 150 7.81 11.63 -12.86
N ASP A 151 7.97 12.72 -12.11
CA ASP A 151 9.13 13.60 -12.23
C ASP A 151 10.37 12.94 -11.59
N LEU A 152 10.18 12.20 -10.47
CA LEU A 152 11.23 11.35 -9.90
C LEU A 152 11.69 10.29 -10.91
N ALA A 153 10.75 9.64 -11.61
CA ALA A 153 11.09 8.64 -12.61
C ALA A 153 11.82 9.26 -13.82
N ALA A 154 11.41 10.45 -14.25
CA ALA A 154 12.10 11.17 -15.33
C ALA A 154 13.53 11.53 -14.92
N TRP A 155 13.72 11.99 -13.68
CA TRP A 155 15.05 12.26 -13.11
C TRP A 155 15.89 10.99 -13.05
N ALA A 156 15.33 9.89 -12.53
CA ALA A 156 16.01 8.61 -12.36
C ALA A 156 16.54 8.03 -13.69
N LYS A 157 15.75 8.17 -14.74
CA LYS A 157 16.08 7.64 -16.09
C LYS A 157 17.30 8.28 -16.73
N VAL A 158 17.62 9.54 -16.39
CA VAL A 158 18.73 10.29 -16.99
C VAL A 158 20.03 10.24 -16.17
N GLN A 159 20.01 9.49 -15.04
CA GLN A 159 21.22 9.29 -14.24
C GLN A 159 22.18 8.29 -14.92
N GLU A 160 23.45 8.33 -14.54
CA GLU A 160 24.49 7.40 -15.01
C GLU A 160 25.21 6.76 -13.81
N PRO A 161 24.93 5.49 -13.47
CA PRO A 161 23.94 4.59 -14.11
C PRO A 161 22.48 5.04 -13.83
N PRO A 162 21.49 4.63 -14.65
CA PRO A 162 20.09 4.90 -14.40
C PRO A 162 19.64 4.32 -13.06
N VAL A 163 18.85 5.09 -12.31
CA VAL A 163 18.26 4.64 -11.04
C VAL A 163 16.97 3.87 -11.33
N ALA A 164 16.84 2.70 -10.74
CA ALA A 164 15.63 1.88 -10.87
C ALA A 164 14.44 2.57 -10.19
N VAL A 165 13.22 2.38 -10.73
CA VAL A 165 12.00 2.94 -10.14
C VAL A 165 10.91 1.88 -10.05
N LEU A 166 10.38 1.68 -8.83
CA LEU A 166 9.23 0.84 -8.54
C LEU A 166 8.11 1.71 -8.00
N PHE A 167 6.99 1.74 -8.71
CA PHE A 167 5.79 2.44 -8.25
C PHE A 167 4.90 1.54 -7.41
N THR A 168 4.15 2.14 -6.49
CA THR A 168 3.07 1.46 -5.77
C THR A 168 1.79 2.27 -5.84
N SER A 169 0.63 1.59 -5.84
CA SER A 169 -0.67 2.26 -5.91
C SER A 169 -1.79 1.45 -5.27
N GLY A 170 -2.70 2.14 -4.58
CA GLY A 170 -3.94 1.57 -4.03
C GLY A 170 -5.03 1.32 -5.05
N HIS A 171 -4.97 1.92 -6.25
CA HIS A 171 -6.00 1.83 -7.28
C HIS A 171 -5.41 1.58 -8.66
N THR A 172 -5.39 0.33 -9.07
CA THR A 172 -4.85 -0.10 -10.38
C THR A 172 -5.59 0.53 -11.59
N ARG A 173 -6.84 0.95 -11.42
CA ARG A 173 -7.65 1.56 -12.51
C ARG A 173 -7.45 3.06 -12.66
N ASP A 174 -7.05 3.78 -11.61
CA ASP A 174 -6.88 5.24 -11.65
C ASP A 174 -5.57 5.67 -12.32
N ILE A 175 -4.59 4.75 -12.40
CA ILE A 175 -3.28 5.00 -13.02
C ILE A 175 -3.40 5.13 -14.55
N ILE A 176 -4.33 4.40 -15.16
CA ILE A 176 -4.53 4.39 -16.61
C ILE A 176 -5.44 5.55 -17.06
N SER A 177 -6.30 6.09 -16.20
CA SER A 177 -7.39 6.98 -16.60
C SER A 177 -7.21 8.46 -16.26
N ARG A 178 -6.26 8.86 -15.43
CA ARG A 178 -6.10 10.27 -15.02
C ARG A 178 -4.64 10.74 -15.11
N ASN A 179 -4.25 11.25 -16.29
CA ASN A 179 -3.07 12.13 -16.50
C ASN A 179 -1.70 11.72 -15.94
N HIS A 180 -1.51 10.52 -15.45
CA HIS A 180 -0.20 9.98 -15.13
C HIS A 180 0.18 9.02 -16.24
N GLN A 181 0.82 9.55 -17.30
CA GLN A 181 1.39 8.75 -18.38
C GLN A 181 2.61 7.99 -17.84
N LEU A 182 2.35 6.91 -17.10
CA LEU A 182 3.38 5.94 -16.81
C LEU A 182 3.69 5.19 -18.12
N SER A 183 4.97 5.04 -18.42
CA SER A 183 5.42 4.29 -19.59
C SER A 183 4.95 2.84 -19.51
N PRO A 184 4.72 2.15 -20.63
CA PRO A 184 4.36 0.71 -20.63
C PRO A 184 5.34 -0.18 -19.88
N ASP A 185 6.60 0.25 -19.79
CA ASP A 185 7.70 -0.45 -19.10
C ASP A 185 7.80 -0.10 -17.61
N THR A 186 6.78 0.53 -17.03
CA THR A 186 6.80 0.94 -15.63
C THR A 186 6.52 -0.24 -14.72
N HIS A 187 7.40 -0.49 -13.77
CA HIS A 187 7.19 -1.47 -12.71
C HIS A 187 6.21 -0.94 -11.67
N LEU A 188 5.11 -1.67 -11.46
CA LEU A 188 4.03 -1.27 -10.55
C LEU A 188 3.66 -2.40 -9.60
N LEU A 189 3.62 -2.10 -8.31
CA LEU A 189 3.16 -2.99 -7.24
C LEU A 189 1.83 -2.49 -6.67
N SER A 190 0.78 -3.30 -6.74
CA SER A 190 -0.55 -2.93 -6.24
C SER A 190 -0.63 -3.06 -4.72
N LYS A 191 -1.18 -2.05 -4.03
CA LYS A 191 -1.52 -2.11 -2.61
C LYS A 191 -2.90 -2.80 -2.42
N PRO A 192 -3.06 -3.65 -1.38
CA PRO A 192 -2.05 -4.10 -0.43
C PRO A 192 -1.13 -5.16 -1.05
N TYR A 193 0.15 -5.11 -0.75
CA TYR A 193 1.13 -6.10 -1.18
C TYR A 193 1.62 -6.94 0.01
N SER A 194 2.04 -8.18 -0.26
CA SER A 194 2.70 -9.02 0.73
C SER A 194 4.20 -8.72 0.81
N PRO A 195 4.88 -9.07 1.91
CA PRO A 195 6.33 -8.95 2.03
C PRO A 195 7.07 -9.63 0.87
N GLU A 196 6.64 -10.82 0.49
CA GLU A 196 7.23 -11.62 -0.58
C GLU A 196 7.08 -10.93 -1.94
N ALA A 197 5.88 -10.35 -2.21
CA ALA A 197 5.61 -9.63 -3.45
C ALA A 197 6.48 -8.37 -3.58
N LEU A 198 6.69 -7.63 -2.47
CA LEU A 198 7.57 -6.46 -2.44
C LEU A 198 9.02 -6.88 -2.73
N THR A 199 9.55 -7.86 -2.00
CA THR A 199 10.92 -8.35 -2.15
C THR A 199 11.19 -8.86 -3.56
N GLN A 200 10.29 -9.67 -4.11
CA GLN A 200 10.41 -10.19 -5.47
C GLN A 200 10.42 -9.08 -6.51
N MET A 201 9.52 -8.09 -6.38
CA MET A 201 9.44 -6.99 -7.34
C MET A 201 10.68 -6.10 -7.26
N VAL A 202 11.17 -5.77 -6.05
CA VAL A 202 12.40 -5.01 -5.85
C VAL A 202 13.59 -5.69 -6.53
N ARG A 203 13.73 -7.01 -6.34
CA ARG A 203 14.77 -7.78 -7.02
C ARG A 203 14.63 -7.79 -8.54
N THR A 204 13.41 -7.93 -9.03
CA THR A 204 13.16 -7.89 -10.48
C THR A 204 13.60 -6.55 -11.07
N VAL A 205 13.29 -5.45 -10.39
CA VAL A 205 13.59 -4.09 -10.87
C VAL A 205 15.07 -3.73 -10.74
N LEU A 206 15.76 -4.24 -9.73
CA LEU A 206 17.21 -4.02 -9.55
C LEU A 206 18.08 -4.86 -10.52
N ASN A 207 17.59 -6.01 -10.98
CA ASN A 207 18.31 -6.92 -11.84
C ASN A 207 18.02 -6.73 -13.36
N GLY A 208 17.01 -5.91 -13.68
CA GLY A 208 16.54 -5.66 -15.07
C GLY A 208 17.28 -4.60 -15.77
#